data_f1c580723c83b0f4817d15b8f95c4da8
#
_entry.id   f1c580723c83b0f4817d15b8f95c4da8
#
_cell.length_a   1.000
_cell.length_b   1.000
_cell.length_c   1.000
_cell.angle_alpha   90.00
_cell.angle_beta   90.00
_cell.angle_gamma   90.00
#
_symmetry.space_group_name_H-M   'P 1'
#
loop_
_entity.id
_entity.type
_entity.pdbx_description
1 polymer ?
#
loop_
_entity_poly.entity_id
_entity_poly.type
_entity_poly.pdbx_seq_one_letter_code
_entity_poly.pdbx_strand_id
1 'polypeptide(L)'
;MMKRKAQIISIEQPRYDLYATDPNDRLIAGMLELLDEWDRASIALKLARGRATKAKGGDKPAGVCPYGYEYAEDKKSVVVNEAEAQLVKYMFTEGQKGRSLAEITDALNGKGYLTRRGNAWTRGSVRAILRNRFYIGELQHQGKAITGTHEPLISKIQFGKVAAQLDRRHK
;
A
#
# COMPACT_ATOMS: atom_id res chain seq x y z
N MET A 1 -33.91 32.90 19.90
CA MET A 1 -32.68 32.40 19.27
C MET A 1 -33.01 32.04 17.82
N MET A 2 -32.67 32.89 16.85
CA MET A 2 -32.91 32.61 15.41
C MET A 2 -31.94 31.51 14.97
N LYS A 3 -32.49 30.33 14.60
CA LYS A 3 -31.70 29.26 13.92
C LYS A 3 -31.30 29.78 12.53
N ARG A 4 -30.01 30.00 12.32
CA ARG A 4 -29.47 30.29 10.98
C ARG A 4 -29.70 29.05 10.12
N LYS A 5 -30.54 29.15 9.09
CA LYS A 5 -30.70 28.11 8.06
C LYS A 5 -29.49 28.23 7.15
N ALA A 6 -28.55 27.28 7.25
CA ALA A 6 -27.49 27.16 6.27
C ALA A 6 -28.06 26.45 5.03
N GLN A 7 -27.94 27.09 3.86
CA GLN A 7 -28.32 26.49 2.58
C GLN A 7 -27.07 25.90 1.92
N ILE A 8 -27.10 24.63 1.58
CA ILE A 8 -26.04 23.97 0.84
C ILE A 8 -26.44 23.99 -0.63
N ILE A 9 -25.65 24.69 -1.46
CA ILE A 9 -25.86 24.76 -2.91
C ILE A 9 -24.78 23.93 -3.57
N SER A 10 -25.18 22.92 -4.39
CA SER A 10 -24.26 22.18 -5.22
C SER A 10 -23.87 23.02 -6.44
N ILE A 11 -22.55 23.16 -6.72
CA ILE A 11 -22.05 23.90 -7.87
C ILE A 11 -22.34 23.15 -9.17
N GLU A 12 -22.28 21.82 -9.13
CA GLU A 12 -22.51 20.96 -10.32
C GLU A 12 -24.00 20.71 -10.58
N GLN A 13 -24.83 20.77 -9.55
CA GLN A 13 -26.27 20.54 -9.64
C GLN A 13 -27.04 21.62 -8.84
N PRO A 14 -27.21 22.82 -9.41
CA PRO A 14 -27.83 23.97 -8.70
C PRO A 14 -29.29 23.77 -8.31
N ARG A 15 -29.97 22.76 -8.86
CA ARG A 15 -31.34 22.38 -8.50
C ARG A 15 -31.43 21.36 -7.35
N TYR A 16 -30.31 20.92 -6.83
CA TYR A 16 -30.26 19.96 -5.71
C TYR A 16 -30.54 20.69 -4.40
N ASP A 17 -31.77 20.60 -3.91
CA ASP A 17 -32.18 21.15 -2.61
C ASP A 17 -32.44 20.00 -1.64
N LEU A 18 -31.52 19.84 -0.67
CA LEU A 18 -31.65 18.86 0.43
C LEU A 18 -32.86 19.15 1.34
N TYR A 19 -33.43 20.36 1.29
CA TYR A 19 -34.51 20.80 2.12
C TYR A 19 -35.81 21.05 1.34
N ALA A 20 -35.87 20.56 0.09
CA ALA A 20 -37.07 20.65 -0.73
C ALA A 20 -38.27 20.09 -0.01
N THR A 21 -39.36 20.89 0.02
CA THR A 21 -40.65 20.49 0.62
C THR A 21 -41.55 19.81 -0.41
N ASP A 22 -41.30 20.06 -1.69
CA ASP A 22 -42.05 19.42 -2.79
C ASP A 22 -41.70 17.92 -2.88
N PRO A 23 -42.69 17.02 -2.92
CA PRO A 23 -42.46 15.59 -3.05
C PRO A 23 -41.69 15.19 -4.31
N ASN A 24 -41.88 15.90 -5.43
CA ASN A 24 -41.18 15.63 -6.68
C ASN A 24 -39.69 15.98 -6.58
N ASP A 25 -39.37 17.14 -6.01
CA ASP A 25 -37.98 17.56 -5.80
C ASP A 25 -37.26 16.61 -4.85
N ARG A 26 -37.92 16.13 -3.80
CA ARG A 26 -37.38 15.11 -2.89
C ARG A 26 -37.13 13.78 -3.58
N LEU A 27 -38.02 13.36 -4.47
CA LEU A 27 -37.84 12.15 -5.27
C LEU A 27 -36.62 12.28 -6.19
N ILE A 28 -36.50 13.40 -6.90
CA ILE A 28 -35.37 13.69 -7.78
C ILE A 28 -34.06 13.69 -7.00
N ALA A 29 -34.02 14.37 -5.83
CA ALA A 29 -32.83 14.36 -4.96
C ALA A 29 -32.45 12.94 -4.53
N GLY A 30 -33.40 12.13 -4.11
CA GLY A 30 -33.15 10.75 -3.71
C GLY A 30 -32.65 9.87 -4.88
N MET A 31 -33.18 10.08 -6.08
CA MET A 31 -32.68 9.39 -7.29
C MET A 31 -31.25 9.78 -7.63
N LEU A 32 -30.88 11.05 -7.50
CA LEU A 32 -29.52 11.52 -7.72
C LEU A 32 -28.54 10.92 -6.69
N GLU A 33 -28.93 10.85 -5.42
CA GLU A 33 -28.12 10.20 -4.37
C GLU A 33 -27.88 8.72 -4.69
N LEU A 34 -28.91 7.99 -5.12
CA LEU A 34 -28.79 6.60 -5.52
C LEU A 34 -27.87 6.42 -6.75
N LEU A 35 -27.92 7.32 -7.71
CA LEU A 35 -27.03 7.32 -8.87
C LEU A 35 -25.57 7.54 -8.45
N ASP A 36 -25.32 8.50 -7.57
CA ASP A 36 -23.97 8.76 -7.04
C ASP A 36 -23.41 7.55 -6.28
N GLU A 37 -24.25 6.90 -5.47
CA GLU A 37 -23.85 5.68 -4.75
C GLU A 37 -23.56 4.53 -5.72
N TRP A 38 -24.40 4.35 -6.73
CA TRP A 38 -24.19 3.34 -7.77
C TRP A 38 -22.90 3.59 -8.57
N ASP A 39 -22.61 4.83 -8.95
CA ASP A 39 -21.38 5.20 -9.65
C ASP A 39 -20.14 4.88 -8.80
N ARG A 40 -20.13 5.26 -7.52
CA ARG A 40 -19.03 4.93 -6.59
C ARG A 40 -18.83 3.42 -6.48
N ALA A 41 -19.91 2.66 -6.32
CA ALA A 41 -19.87 1.21 -6.23
C ALA A 41 -19.37 0.58 -7.53
N SER A 42 -19.83 1.08 -8.68
CA SER A 42 -19.41 0.64 -10.01
C SER A 42 -17.92 0.87 -10.26
N ILE A 43 -17.42 2.07 -9.93
CA ILE A 43 -15.99 2.41 -10.02
C ILE A 43 -15.16 1.51 -9.10
N ALA A 44 -15.57 1.33 -7.84
CA ALA A 44 -14.88 0.47 -6.90
C ALA A 44 -14.79 -0.98 -7.40
N LEU A 45 -15.87 -1.50 -7.99
CA LEU A 45 -15.91 -2.84 -8.58
C LEU A 45 -14.98 -2.97 -9.79
N LYS A 46 -14.96 -2.00 -10.69
CA LYS A 46 -14.05 -1.98 -11.84
C LYS A 46 -12.58 -1.98 -11.39
N LEU A 47 -12.24 -1.15 -10.40
CA LEU A 47 -10.90 -1.09 -9.82
C LEU A 47 -10.52 -2.40 -9.12
N ALA A 48 -11.45 -3.02 -8.38
CA ALA A 48 -11.22 -4.30 -7.72
C ALA A 48 -10.95 -5.42 -8.74
N ARG A 49 -11.74 -5.49 -9.82
CA ARG A 49 -11.52 -6.44 -10.93
C ARG A 49 -10.17 -6.21 -11.60
N GLY A 50 -9.81 -4.97 -11.90
CA GLY A 50 -8.51 -4.63 -12.48
C GLY A 50 -7.33 -5.05 -11.61
N ARG A 51 -7.41 -4.83 -10.28
CA ARG A 51 -6.41 -5.31 -9.33
C ARG A 51 -6.32 -6.84 -9.29
N ALA A 52 -7.46 -7.52 -9.30
CA ALA A 52 -7.49 -8.99 -9.30
C ALA A 52 -6.87 -9.58 -10.58
N THR A 53 -7.13 -8.97 -11.74
CA THR A 53 -6.55 -9.38 -13.02
C THR A 53 -5.03 -9.22 -13.01
N LYS A 54 -4.52 -8.07 -12.55
CA LYS A 54 -3.07 -7.86 -12.40
C LYS A 54 -2.44 -8.88 -11.45
N ALA A 55 -3.06 -9.11 -10.28
CA ALA A 55 -2.57 -10.09 -9.33
C ALA A 55 -2.50 -11.51 -9.91
N LYS A 56 -3.52 -11.93 -10.69
CA LYS A 56 -3.51 -13.24 -11.40
C LYS A 56 -2.35 -13.36 -12.38
N GLY A 57 -1.97 -12.26 -13.04
CA GLY A 57 -0.82 -12.21 -13.93
C GLY A 57 0.53 -12.17 -13.22
N GLY A 58 0.55 -12.12 -11.87
CA GLY A 58 1.78 -11.98 -11.10
C GLY A 58 2.34 -10.56 -11.04
N ASP A 59 1.60 -9.59 -11.57
CA ASP A 59 1.99 -8.17 -11.52
C ASP A 59 1.50 -7.52 -10.22
N LYS A 60 2.25 -6.51 -9.75
CA LYS A 60 1.86 -5.77 -8.56
C LYS A 60 0.52 -5.04 -8.79
N PRO A 61 -0.53 -5.35 -8.02
CA PRO A 61 -1.89 -4.87 -8.34
C PRO A 61 -2.06 -3.36 -8.22
N ALA A 62 -1.43 -2.74 -7.24
CA ALA A 62 -1.54 -1.31 -6.97
C ALA A 62 -0.57 -0.85 -5.85
N GLY A 63 -0.49 0.47 -5.66
CA GLY A 63 0.23 1.10 -4.54
C GLY A 63 1.70 1.37 -4.83
N VAL A 64 2.41 1.91 -3.84
CA VAL A 64 3.83 2.27 -3.93
C VAL A 64 4.69 1.00 -4.01
N CYS A 65 5.74 1.02 -4.82
CA CYS A 65 6.71 -0.06 -4.83
C CYS A 65 7.40 -0.20 -3.46
N PRO A 66 7.63 -1.43 -2.98
CA PRO A 66 8.46 -1.66 -1.81
C PRO A 66 9.84 -1.02 -1.97
N TYR A 67 10.47 -0.67 -0.85
CA TYR A 67 11.84 -0.15 -0.84
C TYR A 67 12.78 -1.19 -1.48
N GLY A 68 13.68 -0.78 -2.33
CA GLY A 68 14.52 -1.68 -3.15
C GLY A 68 13.98 -1.94 -4.55
N TYR A 69 12.79 -1.43 -4.85
CA TYR A 69 12.16 -1.56 -6.17
C TYR A 69 11.51 -0.25 -6.61
N GLU A 70 11.40 -0.07 -7.90
CA GLU A 70 10.70 1.03 -8.53
C GLU A 70 9.85 0.56 -9.71
N TYR A 71 8.94 1.39 -10.18
CA TYR A 71 8.24 1.11 -11.43
C TYR A 71 9.14 1.43 -12.61
N ALA A 72 9.17 0.54 -13.60
CA ALA A 72 9.81 0.81 -14.88
C ALA A 72 9.12 1.98 -15.60
N GLU A 73 9.70 2.44 -16.70
CA GLU A 73 9.15 3.55 -17.51
C GLU A 73 7.71 3.30 -17.97
N ASP A 74 7.34 2.05 -18.20
CA ASP A 74 5.98 1.62 -18.56
C ASP A 74 4.95 1.81 -17.43
N LYS A 75 5.39 2.16 -16.21
CA LYS A 75 4.60 2.30 -14.99
C LYS A 75 3.76 1.06 -14.63
N LYS A 76 4.11 -0.10 -15.19
CA LYS A 76 3.42 -1.38 -14.96
C LYS A 76 4.35 -2.41 -14.34
N SER A 77 5.53 -2.59 -14.93
CA SER A 77 6.54 -3.51 -14.47
C SER A 77 7.27 -2.97 -13.25
N VAL A 78 7.78 -3.86 -12.42
CA VAL A 78 8.58 -3.52 -11.24
C VAL A 78 10.01 -3.96 -11.51
N VAL A 79 10.95 -3.04 -11.37
CA VAL A 79 12.38 -3.27 -11.53
C VAL A 79 13.13 -3.02 -10.23
N VAL A 80 14.33 -3.56 -10.11
CA VAL A 80 15.19 -3.38 -8.95
C VAL A 80 15.80 -1.99 -8.97
N ASN A 81 15.71 -1.27 -7.84
CA ASN A 81 16.50 -0.08 -7.59
C ASN A 81 17.77 -0.50 -6.82
N GLU A 82 18.90 -0.56 -7.50
CA GLU A 82 20.15 -1.12 -6.95
C GLU A 82 20.61 -0.45 -5.66
N ALA A 83 20.51 0.88 -5.56
CA ALA A 83 20.94 1.60 -4.37
C ALA A 83 20.12 1.22 -3.13
N GLU A 84 18.80 1.13 -3.29
CA GLU A 84 17.91 0.70 -2.21
C GLU A 84 18.00 -0.81 -1.94
N ALA A 85 18.18 -1.61 -2.99
CA ALA A 85 18.29 -3.07 -2.89
C ALA A 85 19.50 -3.50 -2.05
N GLN A 86 20.63 -2.79 -2.17
CA GLN A 86 21.80 -3.02 -1.31
C GLN A 86 21.47 -2.86 0.18
N LEU A 87 20.68 -1.84 0.55
CA LEU A 87 20.26 -1.64 1.93
C LEU A 87 19.29 -2.73 2.40
N VAL A 88 18.38 -3.20 1.53
CA VAL A 88 17.52 -4.33 1.83
C VAL A 88 18.34 -5.59 2.10
N LYS A 89 19.28 -5.93 1.21
CA LYS A 89 20.20 -7.07 1.37
C LYS A 89 21.01 -6.96 2.66
N TYR A 90 21.50 -5.77 3.01
CA TYR A 90 22.17 -5.50 4.27
C TYR A 90 21.28 -5.79 5.47
N MET A 91 20.03 -5.27 5.50
CA MET A 91 19.09 -5.53 6.59
C MET A 91 18.82 -7.02 6.80
N PHE A 92 18.62 -7.77 5.71
CA PHE A 92 18.42 -9.22 5.78
C PHE A 92 19.66 -9.97 6.25
N THR A 93 20.85 -9.55 5.84
CA THR A 93 22.12 -10.13 6.30
C THR A 93 22.32 -9.93 7.81
N GLU A 94 22.08 -8.72 8.29
CA GLU A 94 22.21 -8.42 9.73
C GLU A 94 21.12 -9.13 10.55
N GLY A 95 19.90 -9.21 10.03
CA GLY A 95 18.82 -9.99 10.64
C GLY A 95 19.13 -11.48 10.71
N GLN A 96 19.77 -12.05 9.67
CA GLN A 96 20.21 -13.44 9.66
C GLN A 96 21.32 -13.72 10.68
N LYS A 97 22.22 -12.75 10.93
CA LYS A 97 23.24 -12.83 12.00
C LYS A 97 22.64 -12.74 13.41
N GLY A 98 21.34 -12.55 13.51
CA GLY A 98 20.61 -12.45 14.77
C GLY A 98 20.66 -11.06 15.42
N ARG A 99 20.99 -9.99 14.71
CA ARG A 99 20.87 -8.63 15.25
C ARG A 99 19.40 -8.24 15.48
N SER A 100 19.18 -7.43 16.49
CA SER A 100 17.85 -6.92 16.83
C SER A 100 17.42 -5.83 15.85
N LEU A 101 16.10 -5.58 15.78
CA LEU A 101 15.58 -4.46 15.00
C LEU A 101 16.15 -3.10 15.41
N ALA A 102 16.45 -2.94 16.73
CA ALA A 102 17.08 -1.73 17.25
C ALA A 102 18.49 -1.57 16.68
N GLU A 103 19.35 -2.59 16.83
CA GLU A 103 20.73 -2.56 16.33
C GLU A 103 20.82 -2.33 14.82
N ILE A 104 19.91 -2.95 14.04
CA ILE A 104 19.84 -2.71 12.58
C ILE A 104 19.43 -1.27 12.28
N THR A 105 18.42 -0.76 13.00
CA THR A 105 17.94 0.62 12.84
C THR A 105 19.04 1.64 13.19
N ASP A 106 19.71 1.44 14.32
CA ASP A 106 20.77 2.32 14.79
C ASP A 106 21.98 2.31 13.85
N ALA A 107 22.33 1.13 13.31
CA ALA A 107 23.39 1.01 12.31
C ALA A 107 23.09 1.72 10.99
N LEU A 108 21.82 1.69 10.54
CA LEU A 108 21.39 2.41 9.34
C LEU A 108 21.44 3.93 9.55
N ASN A 109 20.90 4.39 10.68
CA ASN A 109 20.85 5.82 11.01
C ASN A 109 22.25 6.37 11.31
N GLY A 110 23.09 5.60 12.01
CA GLY A 110 24.49 5.98 12.31
C GLY A 110 25.35 6.12 11.05
N LYS A 111 25.02 5.40 9.96
CA LYS A 111 25.66 5.56 8.65
C LYS A 111 25.00 6.66 7.78
N GLY A 112 24.01 7.36 8.29
CA GLY A 112 23.30 8.42 7.57
C GLY A 112 22.39 7.95 6.46
N TYR A 113 22.02 6.65 6.41
CA TYR A 113 21.07 6.16 5.41
C TYR A 113 19.65 6.64 5.73
N LEU A 114 18.98 7.17 4.72
CA LEU A 114 17.61 7.67 4.83
C LEU A 114 16.63 6.77 4.07
N THR A 115 15.38 6.83 4.47
CA THR A 115 14.28 6.21 3.73
C THR A 115 14.04 6.97 2.43
N ARG A 116 13.25 6.40 1.49
CA ARG A 116 12.88 7.06 0.22
C ARG A 116 12.25 8.46 0.40
N ARG A 117 11.65 8.72 1.57
CA ARG A 117 11.05 10.02 1.91
C ARG A 117 12.02 10.97 2.63
N GLY A 118 13.30 10.63 2.74
CA GLY A 118 14.28 11.44 3.44
C GLY A 118 14.22 11.37 4.96
N ASN A 119 13.45 10.44 5.53
CA ASN A 119 13.33 10.28 6.98
C ASN A 119 14.34 9.25 7.52
N ALA A 120 14.69 9.36 8.82
CA ALA A 120 15.44 8.33 9.52
C ALA A 120 14.66 7.01 9.57
N TRP A 121 15.38 5.91 9.65
CA TRP A 121 14.82 4.58 9.83
C TRP A 121 14.21 4.41 11.22
N THR A 122 13.13 3.67 11.29
CA THR A 122 12.47 3.25 12.54
C THR A 122 12.46 1.74 12.65
N ARG A 123 12.37 1.19 13.86
CA ARG A 123 12.20 -0.26 14.08
C ARG A 123 10.99 -0.82 13.31
N GLY A 124 9.92 -0.05 13.22
CA GLY A 124 8.72 -0.41 12.47
C GLY A 124 8.97 -0.53 10.98
N SER A 125 9.70 0.42 10.37
CA SER A 125 10.03 0.38 8.94
C SER A 125 10.98 -0.78 8.60
N VAL A 126 12.00 -1.03 9.44
CA VAL A 126 12.90 -2.18 9.27
C VAL A 126 12.13 -3.50 9.42
N ARG A 127 11.25 -3.62 10.44
CA ARG A 127 10.40 -4.81 10.62
C ARG A 127 9.49 -5.05 9.41
N ALA A 128 8.89 -3.99 8.86
CA ALA A 128 8.03 -4.09 7.70
C ALA A 128 8.78 -4.64 6.47
N ILE A 129 10.03 -4.21 6.26
CA ILE A 129 10.90 -4.76 5.22
C ILE A 129 11.21 -6.24 5.49
N LEU A 130 11.69 -6.60 6.66
CA LEU A 130 12.12 -7.97 6.99
C LEU A 130 10.95 -8.99 7.01
N ARG A 131 9.70 -8.53 7.04
CA ARG A 131 8.51 -9.39 6.96
C ARG A 131 7.79 -9.34 5.61
N ASN A 132 8.26 -8.54 4.69
CA ASN A 132 7.59 -8.40 3.41
C ASN A 132 8.01 -9.52 2.44
N ARG A 133 7.06 -10.38 2.11
CA ARG A 133 7.27 -11.53 1.20
C ARG A 133 7.53 -11.12 -0.26
N PHE A 134 7.31 -9.86 -0.59
CA PHE A 134 7.67 -9.32 -1.90
C PHE A 134 9.15 -9.55 -2.23
N TYR A 135 10.04 -9.46 -1.24
CA TYR A 135 11.48 -9.66 -1.45
C TYR A 135 11.89 -11.08 -1.84
N ILE A 136 11.00 -12.06 -1.67
CA ILE A 136 11.19 -13.46 -2.12
C ILE A 136 10.38 -13.79 -3.37
N GLY A 137 9.90 -12.79 -4.12
CA GLY A 137 9.13 -12.97 -5.34
C GLY A 137 7.66 -13.32 -5.12
N GLU A 138 7.09 -13.05 -3.94
CA GLU A 138 5.69 -13.35 -3.64
C GLU A 138 4.88 -12.06 -3.46
N LEU A 139 3.71 -12.03 -4.10
CA LEU A 139 2.69 -11.00 -3.92
C LEU A 139 1.64 -11.47 -2.94
N GLN A 140 1.11 -10.56 -2.14
CA GLN A 140 -0.07 -10.84 -1.33
C GLN A 140 -1.30 -10.13 -1.90
N HIS A 141 -2.32 -10.89 -2.24
CA HIS A 141 -3.60 -10.35 -2.71
C HIS A 141 -4.75 -11.12 -2.06
N GLN A 142 -5.65 -10.39 -1.38
CA GLN A 142 -6.81 -10.97 -0.66
C GLN A 142 -6.42 -12.14 0.27
N GLY A 143 -5.32 -12.01 1.00
CA GLY A 143 -4.85 -13.04 1.94
C GLY A 143 -4.16 -14.26 1.29
N LYS A 144 -4.08 -14.31 -0.04
CA LYS A 144 -3.39 -15.38 -0.78
C LYS A 144 -2.01 -14.93 -1.25
N ALA A 145 -1.02 -15.82 -1.11
CA ALA A 145 0.29 -15.63 -1.71
C ALA A 145 0.24 -16.05 -3.18
N ILE A 146 0.73 -15.20 -4.06
CA ILE A 146 0.79 -15.42 -5.52
C ILE A 146 2.25 -15.21 -5.94
N THR A 147 2.76 -16.03 -6.85
CA THR A 147 4.09 -15.82 -7.42
C THR A 147 4.09 -14.52 -8.24
N GLY A 148 5.01 -13.61 -7.91
CA GLY A 148 5.20 -12.36 -8.65
C GLY A 148 6.09 -12.55 -9.86
N THR A 149 5.99 -11.63 -10.81
CA THR A 149 6.85 -11.56 -12.02
C THR A 149 8.16 -10.81 -11.76
N HIS A 150 8.24 -10.07 -10.63
CA HIS A 150 9.42 -9.28 -10.28
C HIS A 150 10.57 -10.14 -9.75
N GLU A 151 11.79 -9.65 -9.94
CA GLU A 151 13.01 -10.31 -9.49
C GLU A 151 13.08 -10.33 -7.95
N PRO A 152 13.30 -11.49 -7.31
CA PRO A 152 13.48 -11.57 -5.87
C PRO A 152 14.86 -11.06 -5.45
N LEU A 153 14.91 -10.20 -4.43
CA LEU A 153 16.18 -9.70 -3.85
C LEU A 153 16.79 -10.68 -2.83
N ILE A 154 15.97 -11.52 -2.21
CA ILE A 154 16.31 -12.36 -1.06
C ILE A 154 15.85 -13.79 -1.34
N SER A 155 16.67 -14.77 -0.96
CA SER A 155 16.28 -16.17 -1.05
C SER A 155 15.23 -16.54 0.01
N LYS A 156 14.36 -17.53 -0.33
CA LYS A 156 13.36 -18.05 0.62
C LYS A 156 14.00 -18.59 1.91
N ILE A 157 15.19 -19.19 1.80
CA ILE A 157 15.93 -19.72 2.95
C ILE A 157 16.37 -18.60 3.88
N GLN A 158 16.95 -17.53 3.33
CA GLN A 158 17.39 -16.38 4.12
C GLN A 158 16.21 -15.69 4.79
N PHE A 159 15.12 -15.48 4.06
CA PHE A 159 13.88 -14.91 4.59
C PHE A 159 13.33 -15.73 5.75
N GLY A 160 13.27 -17.07 5.62
CA GLY A 160 12.79 -17.96 6.67
C GLY A 160 13.66 -17.91 7.93
N LYS A 161 14.99 -17.84 7.80
CA LYS A 161 15.90 -17.68 8.94
C LYS A 161 15.65 -16.38 9.68
N VAL A 162 15.51 -15.27 8.96
CA VAL A 162 15.23 -13.95 9.56
C VAL A 162 13.86 -13.92 10.24
N ALA A 163 12.83 -14.48 9.60
CA ALA A 163 11.49 -14.55 10.17
C ALA A 163 11.50 -15.34 11.50
N ALA A 164 12.15 -16.50 11.54
CA ALA A 164 12.30 -17.30 12.76
C ALA A 164 13.04 -16.56 13.89
N GLN A 165 14.06 -15.77 13.56
CA GLN A 165 14.79 -14.94 14.53
C GLN A 165 13.89 -13.84 15.13
N LEU A 166 13.09 -13.18 14.28
CA LEU A 166 12.16 -12.15 14.72
C LEU A 166 11.04 -12.70 15.61
N ASP A 167 10.57 -13.93 15.33
CA ASP A 167 9.51 -14.57 16.11
C ASP A 167 10.00 -15.05 17.48
N ARG A 168 11.24 -15.56 17.58
CA ARG A 168 11.86 -15.94 18.86
C ARG A 168 11.98 -14.78 19.86
N ARG A 169 12.16 -13.56 19.37
CA ARG A 169 12.33 -12.36 20.21
C ARG A 169 11.01 -11.72 20.62
N HIS A 170 9.92 -12.19 20.09
CA HIS A 170 8.58 -11.67 20.41
C HIS A 170 7.86 -12.52 21.48
N LYS A 171 8.46 -13.67 21.86
CA LYS A 171 8.06 -14.49 23.01
C LYS A 171 8.82 -14.04 24.25
#